data_605642477bbc82830e750c40d4be7307
#
_entry.id   605642477bbc82830e750c40d4be7307
#
_cell.length_a   1.000
_cell.length_b   1.000
_cell.length_c   1.000
_cell.angle_alpha   90.00
_cell.angle_beta   90.00
_cell.angle_gamma   90.00
#
_symmetry.space_group_name_H-M   'P 1'
#
loop_
_entity.id
_entity.type
_entity.pdbx_description
1 polymer ?
#
loop_
_entity_poly.entity_id
_entity_poly.type
_entity_poly.pdbx_seq_one_letter_code
_entity_poly.pdbx_strand_id
1 'polypeptide(L)'
;EQEKGSPRGSQIIDGYGDDNSLDRLQGWDDYLSADASKKVSGQFVEDVWRIYDTAGSLLLRKHHDYGPKNIAHSPGGALNGLRVRMWDKIARINNLLDSNTNPSNESLRDSFVDLMNYSAIAIMVLDKKWPELPND
;
A
#
# COMPACT_ATOMS: atom_id res chain seq x y z
N GLU A 1 0.14 -25.93 -20.61
CA GLU A 1 0.11 -24.50 -21.00
C GLU A 1 -0.55 -23.76 -19.85
N GLN A 2 0.26 -23.16 -18.98
CA GLN A 2 -0.25 -22.37 -17.89
C GLN A 2 -0.62 -20.99 -18.43
N GLU A 3 -1.90 -20.69 -18.42
CA GLU A 3 -2.37 -19.35 -18.65
C GLU A 3 -1.68 -18.37 -17.67
N LYS A 4 -0.84 -17.53 -18.23
CA LYS A 4 -0.29 -16.37 -17.53
C LYS A 4 -1.35 -15.26 -17.47
N GLY A 5 -2.47 -15.54 -16.80
CA GLY A 5 -3.33 -14.48 -16.30
C GLY A 5 -2.56 -13.70 -15.24
N SER A 6 -2.68 -12.38 -15.22
CA SER A 6 -2.01 -11.59 -14.19
C SER A 6 -2.47 -12.10 -12.83
N PRO A 7 -1.66 -12.84 -12.09
CA PRO A 7 -2.13 -13.47 -10.84
C PRO A 7 -2.45 -12.47 -9.75
N ARG A 8 -2.09 -11.21 -9.97
CA ARG A 8 -2.23 -10.15 -8.99
C ARG A 8 -3.61 -9.54 -8.94
N GLY A 9 -4.20 -9.34 -10.11
CA GLY A 9 -5.57 -8.84 -10.20
C GLY A 9 -6.57 -9.80 -9.59
N SER A 10 -6.43 -11.10 -9.84
CA SER A 10 -7.31 -12.12 -9.27
C SER A 10 -7.16 -12.26 -7.76
N GLN A 11 -5.93 -12.17 -7.23
CA GLN A 11 -5.72 -12.25 -5.79
C GLN A 11 -6.32 -11.06 -5.03
N ILE A 12 -6.27 -9.86 -5.63
CA ILE A 12 -6.87 -8.67 -5.05
C ILE A 12 -8.40 -8.74 -5.10
N ILE A 13 -8.96 -9.28 -6.17
CA ILE A 13 -10.41 -9.44 -6.35
C ILE A 13 -10.96 -10.51 -5.40
N ASP A 14 -10.30 -11.64 -5.28
CA ASP A 14 -10.74 -12.76 -4.45
C ASP A 14 -10.74 -12.42 -2.95
N GLY A 15 -9.95 -11.45 -2.54
CA GLY A 15 -9.87 -11.03 -1.14
C GLY A 15 -10.91 -10.00 -0.71
N TYR A 16 -11.53 -9.29 -1.63
CA TYR A 16 -12.35 -8.12 -1.29
C TYR A 16 -13.70 -8.02 -2.00
N GLY A 17 -14.04 -8.86 -2.91
CA GLY A 17 -15.36 -9.08 -3.53
C GLY A 17 -16.35 -7.90 -3.55
N ASP A 18 -15.87 -6.65 -3.68
CA ASP A 18 -16.71 -5.45 -3.68
C ASP A 18 -16.76 -4.78 -5.05
N ASP A 19 -17.74 -3.93 -5.24
CA ASP A 19 -17.99 -3.22 -6.51
C ASP A 19 -16.82 -2.34 -6.98
N ASN A 20 -15.99 -1.88 -6.05
CA ASN A 20 -14.84 -1.04 -6.38
C ASN A 20 -13.74 -1.78 -7.15
N SER A 21 -13.72 -3.09 -7.07
CA SER A 21 -12.77 -3.93 -7.81
C SER A 21 -13.00 -3.85 -9.32
N LEU A 22 -14.27 -3.83 -9.75
CA LEU A 22 -14.65 -3.74 -11.17
C LEU A 22 -14.31 -2.39 -11.76
N ASP A 23 -14.60 -1.30 -11.03
CA ASP A 23 -14.26 0.05 -11.47
C ASP A 23 -12.75 0.23 -11.66
N ARG A 24 -11.97 -0.37 -10.77
CA ARG A 24 -10.51 -0.34 -10.86
C ARG A 24 -9.99 -1.13 -12.06
N LEU A 25 -10.58 -2.30 -12.33
CA LEU A 25 -10.24 -3.09 -13.51
C LEU A 25 -10.63 -2.36 -14.79
N GLN A 26 -11.78 -1.71 -14.81
CA GLN A 26 -12.23 -0.92 -15.95
C GLN A 26 -11.27 0.24 -16.23
N GLY A 27 -10.90 0.99 -15.21
CA GLY A 27 -9.93 2.08 -15.35
C GLY A 27 -8.56 1.61 -15.85
N TRP A 28 -8.15 0.41 -15.46
CA TRP A 28 -6.94 -0.22 -15.92
C TRP A 28 -7.02 -0.63 -17.40
N ASP A 29 -8.14 -1.23 -17.80
CA ASP A 29 -8.39 -1.60 -19.20
C ASP A 29 -8.46 -0.37 -20.10
N ASP A 30 -9.11 0.70 -19.65
CA ASP A 30 -9.18 1.99 -20.36
C ASP A 30 -7.76 2.57 -20.56
N TYR A 31 -6.92 2.50 -19.54
CA TYR A 31 -5.52 2.94 -19.63
C TYR A 31 -4.74 2.09 -20.64
N LEU A 32 -4.87 0.76 -20.60
CA LEU A 32 -4.19 -0.15 -21.52
C LEU A 32 -4.68 -0.03 -22.95
N SER A 33 -5.96 0.35 -23.16
CA SER A 33 -6.54 0.55 -24.49
C SER A 33 -6.29 1.95 -25.07
N ALA A 34 -5.75 2.88 -24.29
CA ALA A 34 -5.41 4.22 -24.74
C ALA A 34 -4.36 4.22 -25.85
N ASP A 35 -4.14 5.39 -26.47
CA ASP A 35 -3.16 5.58 -27.55
C ASP A 35 -1.82 4.88 -27.25
N ALA A 36 -1.43 3.97 -28.14
CA ALA A 36 -0.22 3.15 -27.99
C ALA A 36 1.06 4.00 -27.83
N SER A 37 1.11 5.22 -28.38
CA SER A 37 2.24 6.13 -28.24
C SER A 37 2.43 6.64 -26.79
N LYS A 38 1.37 6.57 -25.98
CA LYS A 38 1.36 6.98 -24.57
C LYS A 38 1.43 5.81 -23.59
N LYS A 39 1.41 4.58 -24.08
CA LYS A 39 1.49 3.39 -23.23
C LYS A 39 2.88 3.24 -22.65
N VAL A 40 2.94 2.92 -21.38
CA VAL A 40 4.18 2.50 -20.73
C VAL A 40 4.53 1.07 -21.14
N SER A 41 5.81 0.71 -21.02
CA SER A 41 6.25 -0.65 -21.32
C SER A 41 5.60 -1.67 -20.38
N GLY A 42 5.44 -2.92 -20.87
CA GLY A 42 4.97 -4.03 -20.05
C GLY A 42 5.87 -4.28 -18.84
N GLN A 43 7.17 -4.07 -18.97
CA GLN A 43 8.11 -4.21 -17.85
C GLN A 43 7.85 -3.18 -16.74
N PHE A 44 7.60 -1.95 -17.12
CA PHE A 44 7.26 -0.90 -16.13
C PHE A 44 5.97 -1.25 -15.35
N VAL A 45 4.94 -1.71 -16.05
CA VAL A 45 3.69 -2.17 -15.42
C VAL A 45 3.96 -3.30 -14.42
N GLU A 46 4.74 -4.30 -14.82
CA GLU A 46 5.14 -5.41 -13.96
C GLU A 46 5.89 -4.93 -12.71
N ASP A 47 6.81 -4.01 -12.89
CA ASP A 47 7.62 -3.46 -11.79
C ASP A 47 6.76 -2.68 -10.79
N VAL A 48 5.79 -1.89 -11.27
CA VAL A 48 4.82 -1.17 -10.41
C VAL A 48 4.04 -2.18 -9.55
N TRP A 49 3.43 -3.18 -10.17
CA TRP A 49 2.63 -4.15 -9.43
C TRP A 49 3.47 -4.99 -8.46
N ARG A 50 4.70 -5.30 -8.80
CA ARG A 50 5.60 -6.01 -7.90
C ARG A 50 5.87 -5.22 -6.62
N ILE A 51 6.02 -3.91 -6.73
CA ILE A 51 6.18 -3.03 -5.57
C ILE A 51 4.93 -3.05 -4.69
N TYR A 52 3.75 -2.89 -5.27
CA TYR A 52 2.49 -2.90 -4.53
C TYR A 52 2.21 -4.27 -3.90
N ASP A 53 2.46 -5.35 -4.60
CA ASP A 53 2.30 -6.71 -4.06
C ASP A 53 3.22 -6.95 -2.86
N THR A 54 4.46 -6.51 -2.95
CA THR A 54 5.44 -6.64 -1.85
C THR A 54 4.99 -5.84 -0.63
N ALA A 55 4.57 -4.61 -0.83
CA ALA A 55 4.06 -3.75 0.24
C ALA A 55 2.80 -4.33 0.87
N GLY A 56 1.83 -4.76 0.06
CA GLY A 56 0.59 -5.35 0.53
C GLY A 56 0.80 -6.65 1.31
N SER A 57 1.69 -7.52 0.84
CA SER A 57 2.05 -8.75 1.55
C SER A 57 2.66 -8.46 2.91
N LEU A 58 3.52 -7.46 3.02
CA LEU A 58 4.09 -7.02 4.29
C LEU A 58 3.02 -6.48 5.24
N LEU A 59 2.09 -5.67 4.73
CA LEU A 59 0.97 -5.14 5.51
C LEU A 59 0.14 -6.27 6.13
N LEU A 60 -0.22 -7.29 5.34
CA LEU A 60 -0.99 -8.43 5.81
C LEU A 60 -0.25 -9.23 6.88
N ARG A 61 1.04 -9.47 6.73
CA ARG A 61 1.85 -10.15 7.76
C ARG A 61 1.91 -9.33 9.05
N LYS A 62 2.15 -8.03 8.95
CA LYS A 62 2.17 -7.14 10.13
C LYS A 62 0.80 -7.08 10.80
N HIS A 63 -0.27 -7.02 10.03
CA HIS A 63 -1.62 -7.02 10.58
C HIS A 63 -1.94 -8.31 11.35
N HIS A 64 -1.46 -9.44 10.86
CA HIS A 64 -1.58 -10.71 11.57
C HIS A 64 -0.94 -10.65 12.95
N ASP A 65 0.25 -10.04 13.07
CA ASP A 65 0.98 -9.96 14.32
C ASP A 65 0.45 -8.89 15.28
N TYR A 66 0.14 -7.72 14.75
CA TYR A 66 -0.29 -6.56 15.57
C TYR A 66 -1.80 -6.54 15.84
N GLY A 67 -2.61 -7.10 14.94
CA GLY A 67 -4.05 -6.91 14.95
C GLY A 67 -4.45 -5.45 14.60
N PRO A 68 -5.73 -5.12 14.65
CA PRO A 68 -6.22 -3.82 14.20
C PRO A 68 -6.16 -2.70 15.23
N LYS A 69 -6.08 -3.03 16.52
CA LYS A 69 -6.28 -2.04 17.61
C LYS A 69 -5.17 -1.02 17.72
N ASN A 70 -3.95 -1.36 17.35
CA ASN A 70 -2.83 -0.43 17.35
C ASN A 70 -3.06 0.78 16.44
N ILE A 71 -3.89 0.64 15.44
CA ILE A 71 -4.35 1.72 14.55
C ILE A 71 -5.69 2.26 15.04
N ALA A 72 -6.70 1.38 15.16
CA ALA A 72 -8.07 1.78 15.48
C ALA A 72 -8.18 2.55 16.80
N HIS A 73 -7.38 2.19 17.79
CA HIS A 73 -7.42 2.78 19.14
C HIS A 73 -6.18 3.65 19.44
N SER A 74 -5.52 4.16 18.42
CA SER A 74 -4.39 5.08 18.62
C SER A 74 -4.81 6.31 19.42
N PRO A 75 -4.01 6.77 20.39
CA PRO A 75 -4.25 8.04 21.05
C PRO A 75 -4.41 9.20 20.05
N GLY A 76 -5.47 9.97 20.22
CA GLY A 76 -5.81 11.05 19.28
C GLY A 76 -6.51 10.59 18.00
N GLY A 77 -6.90 9.32 17.93
CA GLY A 77 -7.59 8.73 16.79
C GLY A 77 -6.69 8.06 15.77
N ALA A 78 -7.27 7.19 14.96
CA ALA A 78 -6.54 6.37 13.98
C ALA A 78 -5.73 7.21 12.99
N LEU A 79 -6.33 8.23 12.38
CA LEU A 79 -5.64 9.09 11.42
C LEU A 79 -4.52 9.91 12.07
N ASN A 80 -4.70 10.36 13.30
CA ASN A 80 -3.63 11.05 14.03
C ASN A 80 -2.45 10.11 14.32
N GLY A 81 -2.73 8.89 14.77
CA GLY A 81 -1.70 7.88 14.99
C GLY A 81 -0.91 7.54 13.72
N LEU A 82 -1.61 7.42 12.60
CA LEU A 82 -0.97 7.20 11.29
C LEU A 82 -0.10 8.39 10.86
N ARG A 83 -0.60 9.62 11.04
CA ARG A 83 0.15 10.84 10.75
C ARG A 83 1.47 10.88 11.51
N VAL A 84 1.46 10.54 12.80
CA VAL A 84 2.67 10.49 13.63
C VAL A 84 3.65 9.43 13.12
N ARG A 85 3.15 8.23 12.82
CA ARG A 85 3.99 7.14 12.27
C ARG A 85 4.60 7.51 10.93
N MET A 86 3.84 8.16 10.07
CA MET A 86 4.33 8.62 8.77
C MET A 86 5.40 9.70 8.94
N TRP A 87 5.20 10.62 9.90
CA TRP A 87 6.19 11.65 10.22
C TRP A 87 7.53 11.04 10.65
N ASP A 88 7.51 10.01 11.49
CA ASP A 88 8.74 9.33 11.91
C ASP A 88 9.51 8.76 10.72
N LYS A 89 8.81 8.18 9.75
CA LYS A 89 9.44 7.65 8.54
C LYS A 89 10.00 8.76 7.65
N ILE A 90 9.27 9.87 7.50
CA ILE A 90 9.75 11.05 6.76
C ILE A 90 10.99 11.63 7.41
N ALA A 91 10.99 11.82 8.72
CA ALA A 91 12.13 12.33 9.47
C ALA A 91 13.36 11.43 9.30
N ARG A 92 13.17 10.12 9.33
CA ARG A 92 14.23 9.12 9.11
C ARG A 92 14.80 9.21 7.69
N ILE A 93 13.92 9.33 6.68
CA ILE A 93 14.34 9.48 5.29
C ILE A 93 15.17 10.76 5.12
N ASN A 94 14.69 11.88 5.66
CA ASN A 94 15.40 13.15 5.59
C ASN A 94 16.80 13.04 6.23
N ASN A 95 16.88 12.44 7.43
CA ASN A 95 18.15 12.28 8.11
C ASN A 95 19.14 11.42 7.32
N LEU A 96 18.70 10.31 6.75
CA LEU A 96 19.55 9.42 5.96
C LEU A 96 20.02 10.07 4.66
N LEU A 97 19.15 10.80 3.98
CA LEU A 97 19.51 11.48 2.73
C LEU A 97 20.40 12.69 2.97
N ASP A 98 20.10 13.51 3.99
CA ASP A 98 20.87 14.74 4.27
C ASP A 98 22.26 14.43 4.83
N SER A 99 22.39 13.37 5.64
CA SER A 99 23.67 12.95 6.20
C SER A 99 24.49 12.06 5.28
N ASN A 100 23.91 11.57 4.20
CA ASN A 100 24.51 10.59 3.28
C ASN A 100 25.10 9.36 4.02
N THR A 101 24.41 8.91 5.06
CA THR A 101 24.81 7.75 5.85
C THR A 101 24.08 6.49 5.42
N ASN A 102 24.76 5.36 5.47
CA ASN A 102 24.13 4.06 5.30
C ASN A 102 23.34 3.72 6.56
N PRO A 103 22.10 3.26 6.43
CA PRO A 103 21.31 2.86 7.57
C PRO A 103 21.90 1.63 8.27
N SER A 104 21.92 1.65 9.61
CA SER A 104 22.43 0.55 10.43
C SER A 104 21.38 -0.53 10.72
N ASN A 105 20.10 -0.18 10.62
CA ASN A 105 18.97 -1.05 10.94
C ASN A 105 18.12 -1.31 9.69
N GLU A 106 16.94 -0.70 9.62
CA GLU A 106 16.08 -0.80 8.46
C GLU A 106 16.67 -0.05 7.26
N SER A 107 16.53 -0.59 6.06
CA SER A 107 16.95 0.07 4.83
C SER A 107 16.12 1.34 4.56
N LEU A 108 16.67 2.24 3.75
CA LEU A 108 15.91 3.40 3.26
C LEU A 108 14.64 2.95 2.51
N ARG A 109 14.74 1.88 1.73
CA ARG A 109 13.62 1.26 1.02
C ARG A 109 12.49 0.87 1.97
N ASP A 110 12.80 0.29 3.12
CA ASP A 110 11.80 -0.14 4.12
C ASP A 110 10.99 1.06 4.63
N SER A 111 11.60 2.21 4.81
CA SER A 111 10.89 3.43 5.20
C SER A 111 9.87 3.87 4.15
N PHE A 112 10.22 3.78 2.87
CA PHE A 112 9.27 4.10 1.79
C PHE A 112 8.13 3.06 1.70
N VAL A 113 8.42 1.78 1.87
CA VAL A 113 7.40 0.73 1.91
C VAL A 113 6.45 0.94 3.09
N ASP A 114 6.97 1.30 4.26
CA ASP A 114 6.14 1.61 5.42
C ASP A 114 5.22 2.81 5.16
N LEU A 115 5.70 3.85 4.47
CA LEU A 115 4.86 4.98 4.07
C LEU A 115 3.74 4.56 3.12
N MET A 116 4.01 3.69 2.15
CA MET A 116 2.98 3.12 1.28
C MET A 116 1.89 2.44 2.11
N ASN A 117 2.29 1.60 3.05
CA ASN A 117 1.36 0.83 3.88
C ASN A 117 0.58 1.72 4.86
N TYR A 118 1.21 2.71 5.48
CA TYR A 118 0.49 3.67 6.32
C TYR A 118 -0.53 4.48 5.51
N SER A 119 -0.21 4.84 4.27
CA SER A 119 -1.15 5.52 3.38
C SER A 119 -2.33 4.61 3.02
N ALA A 120 -2.08 3.35 2.69
CA ALA A 120 -3.12 2.36 2.42
C ALA A 120 -4.05 2.17 3.63
N ILE A 121 -3.48 2.04 4.82
CA ILE A 121 -4.23 1.93 6.08
C ILE A 121 -5.08 3.19 6.30
N ALA A 122 -4.54 4.38 6.05
CA ALA A 122 -5.28 5.63 6.19
C ALA A 122 -6.50 5.69 5.27
N ILE A 123 -6.35 5.21 4.04
CA ILE A 123 -7.48 5.10 3.09
C ILE A 123 -8.53 4.14 3.63
N MET A 124 -8.13 2.97 4.15
CA MET A 124 -9.06 2.02 4.77
C MET A 124 -9.78 2.61 5.99
N VAL A 125 -9.10 3.43 6.77
CA VAL A 125 -9.72 4.16 7.91
C VAL A 125 -10.76 5.15 7.40
N LEU A 126 -10.43 5.94 6.38
CA LEU A 126 -11.35 6.90 5.77
C LEU A 126 -12.58 6.22 5.17
N ASP A 127 -12.38 5.07 4.56
CA ASP A 127 -13.45 4.26 3.95
C ASP A 127 -14.23 3.43 4.96
N LYS A 128 -13.87 3.53 6.26
CA LYS A 128 -14.47 2.74 7.35
C LYS A 128 -14.35 1.23 7.15
N LYS A 129 -13.28 0.80 6.49
CA LYS A 129 -12.97 -0.62 6.22
C LYS A 129 -11.87 -1.18 7.12
N TRP A 130 -11.20 -0.36 7.91
CA TRP A 130 -10.26 -0.86 8.91
C TRP A 130 -11.05 -1.48 10.09
N PRO A 131 -10.65 -2.69 10.56
CA PRO A 131 -11.40 -3.36 11.63
C PRO A 131 -11.33 -2.62 12.96
N GLU A 132 -12.37 -2.80 13.75
CA GLU A 132 -12.48 -2.30 15.14
C GLU A 132 -12.31 -0.79 15.31
N LEU A 133 -12.63 -0.01 14.28
CA LEU A 133 -12.72 1.44 14.44
C LEU A 133 -13.81 1.78 15.44
N PRO A 134 -13.60 2.76 16.35
CA PRO A 134 -14.64 3.25 17.22
C PRO A 134 -15.85 3.72 16.43
N ASN A 135 -17.04 3.45 16.94
CA ASN A 135 -18.27 4.00 16.36
C ASN A 135 -18.28 5.52 16.57
N ASP A 136 -18.67 6.23 15.55
CA ASP A 136 -18.90 7.68 15.64
C ASP A 136 -20.10 8.00 16.55
#